data_420b529ebc3fb55cca5b97212e097ce8
#
_entry.id   420b529ebc3fb55cca5b97212e097ce8
#
_cell.length_a   1.000
_cell.length_b   1.000
_cell.length_c   1.000
_cell.angle_alpha   90.00
_cell.angle_beta   90.00
_cell.angle_gamma   90.00
#
_symmetry.space_group_name_H-M   'P 1'
#
loop_
_entity.id
_entity.type
_entity.pdbx_description
1 polymer ?
#
loop_
_entity_poly.entity_id
_entity_poly.type
_entity_poly.pdbx_seq_one_letter_code
_entity_poly.pdbx_strand_id
1 'polypeptide(L)'
;LNLSKGEGVKLNKKESAKYYKMAADKGDVDSMYNYACMNDQSENEGVIVNKEEAARYYKMAADRGHVKAMFNYGFMLDNGEGLPLNSEKAAFYYKMAADKGHVKAMLNYGLLLFKGEGVAMNKKEACRYYKMAADKGNIDSMFNYGSMLDKGEGVGVDKEKACIYYKMAADGGDPNSMFNYAWMLSKGEGVEQNMEEACHYYKLAADNGQVDAMFTFGMMLLKGDGIEMNLKEAKYYLKEASDQGHVDAMFNLGLMLENSEVTKNNQGS
;
A
#
# COMPACT_ATOMS: atom_id res chain seq x y z
N LEU A 1 -16.79 17.63 -27.17
CA LEU A 1 -17.37 18.06 -25.89
C LEU A 1 -17.45 16.86 -24.93
N ASN A 2 -16.93 17.03 -23.73
CA ASN A 2 -16.91 15.97 -22.73
C ASN A 2 -17.96 16.25 -21.64
N LEU A 3 -19.15 15.68 -21.81
CA LEU A 3 -20.28 15.85 -20.90
C LEU A 3 -19.98 15.38 -19.46
N SER A 4 -19.10 14.38 -19.30
CA SER A 4 -18.75 13.85 -17.98
C SER A 4 -17.87 14.80 -17.16
N LYS A 5 -17.16 15.73 -17.81
CA LYS A 5 -16.29 16.74 -17.19
C LYS A 5 -16.90 18.14 -17.19
N GLY A 6 -18.05 18.34 -17.85
CA GLY A 6 -18.70 19.63 -17.96
C GLY A 6 -17.98 20.64 -18.90
N GLU A 7 -17.02 20.20 -19.70
CA GLU A 7 -16.28 21.07 -20.62
C GLU A 7 -17.18 21.53 -21.75
N GLY A 8 -17.44 22.85 -21.85
CA GLY A 8 -18.24 23.48 -22.87
C GLY A 8 -19.76 23.30 -22.77
N VAL A 9 -20.25 22.50 -21.81
CA VAL A 9 -21.66 22.26 -21.50
C VAL A 9 -21.85 22.02 -20.02
N LYS A 10 -23.06 22.13 -19.50
CA LYS A 10 -23.40 21.79 -18.13
C LYS A 10 -23.11 20.28 -17.90
N LEU A 11 -22.44 19.97 -16.78
CA LEU A 11 -22.18 18.59 -16.38
C LEU A 11 -23.49 17.79 -16.32
N ASN A 12 -23.54 16.69 -17.07
CA ASN A 12 -24.68 15.77 -17.10
C ASN A 12 -24.20 14.32 -17.20
N LYS A 13 -23.86 13.75 -16.05
CA LYS A 13 -23.33 12.38 -15.98
C LYS A 13 -24.32 11.32 -16.48
N LYS A 14 -25.62 11.51 -16.18
CA LYS A 14 -26.68 10.60 -16.65
C LYS A 14 -26.78 10.55 -18.18
N GLU A 15 -26.75 11.71 -18.81
CA GLU A 15 -26.78 11.78 -20.28
C GLU A 15 -25.49 11.27 -20.90
N SER A 16 -24.34 11.57 -20.28
CA SER A 16 -23.05 11.03 -20.69
C SER A 16 -23.05 9.49 -20.64
N ALA A 17 -23.55 8.88 -19.56
CA ALA A 17 -23.69 7.42 -19.44
C ALA A 17 -24.53 6.82 -20.56
N LYS A 18 -25.64 7.48 -20.92
CA LYS A 18 -26.49 7.04 -22.06
C LYS A 18 -25.71 6.99 -23.37
N TYR A 19 -24.94 8.04 -23.69
CA TYR A 19 -24.17 8.09 -24.94
C TYR A 19 -22.99 7.12 -24.94
N TYR A 20 -22.30 6.95 -23.79
CA TYR A 20 -21.27 5.90 -23.66
C TYR A 20 -21.85 4.51 -23.86
N LYS A 21 -23.02 4.22 -23.28
CA LYS A 21 -23.70 2.95 -23.52
C LYS A 21 -24.00 2.73 -24.98
N MET A 22 -24.57 3.72 -25.66
CA MET A 22 -24.91 3.64 -27.08
C MET A 22 -23.68 3.39 -27.96
N ALA A 23 -22.54 4.00 -27.67
CA ALA A 23 -21.30 3.80 -28.38
C ALA A 23 -20.67 2.44 -28.05
N ALA A 24 -20.69 2.06 -26.77
CA ALA A 24 -20.23 0.75 -26.28
C ALA A 24 -20.99 -0.41 -26.97
N ASP A 25 -22.32 -0.29 -27.07
CA ASP A 25 -23.17 -1.31 -27.74
C ASP A 25 -22.90 -1.41 -29.25
N LYS A 26 -22.28 -0.35 -29.85
CA LYS A 26 -21.78 -0.35 -31.24
C LYS A 26 -20.32 -0.84 -31.36
N GLY A 27 -19.69 -1.20 -30.25
CA GLY A 27 -18.35 -1.81 -30.26
C GLY A 27 -17.21 -0.87 -29.91
N ASP A 28 -17.48 0.39 -29.56
CA ASP A 28 -16.44 1.33 -29.11
C ASP A 28 -15.87 0.93 -27.75
N VAL A 29 -14.58 0.60 -27.71
CA VAL A 29 -13.92 -0.01 -26.56
C VAL A 29 -13.72 1.00 -25.41
N ASP A 30 -13.38 2.23 -25.74
CA ASP A 30 -13.20 3.29 -24.73
C ASP A 30 -14.53 3.65 -24.09
N SER A 31 -15.62 3.64 -24.86
CA SER A 31 -16.98 3.84 -24.34
C SER A 31 -17.44 2.69 -23.46
N MET A 32 -17.07 1.44 -23.75
CA MET A 32 -17.31 0.29 -22.85
C MET A 32 -16.65 0.54 -21.49
N TYR A 33 -15.38 0.93 -21.50
CA TYR A 33 -14.65 1.23 -20.27
C TYR A 33 -15.28 2.41 -19.51
N ASN A 34 -15.57 3.52 -20.19
CA ASN A 34 -16.14 4.71 -19.56
C ASN A 34 -17.55 4.45 -18.99
N TYR A 35 -18.37 3.69 -19.72
CA TYR A 35 -19.69 3.29 -19.21
C TYR A 35 -19.59 2.38 -18.00
N ALA A 36 -18.66 1.42 -18.01
CA ALA A 36 -18.38 0.57 -16.85
C ALA A 36 -17.94 1.40 -15.63
N CYS A 37 -17.03 2.36 -15.80
CA CYS A 37 -16.61 3.25 -14.72
C CYS A 37 -17.79 4.04 -14.11
N MET A 38 -18.74 4.47 -14.93
CA MET A 38 -19.91 5.23 -14.44
C MET A 38 -20.87 4.36 -13.64
N ASN A 39 -20.94 3.06 -13.93
CA ASN A 39 -21.77 2.10 -13.16
C ASN A 39 -21.04 1.55 -11.94
N ASP A 40 -19.72 1.66 -11.88
CA ASP A 40 -18.89 1.15 -10.80
C ASP A 40 -18.77 2.11 -9.60
N GLN A 41 -18.76 3.42 -9.85
CA GLN A 41 -18.49 4.44 -8.84
C GLN A 41 -19.76 5.07 -8.28
N SER A 42 -19.87 5.09 -6.93
CA SER A 42 -21.00 5.68 -6.19
C SER A 42 -21.09 7.23 -6.29
N GLU A 43 -20.04 7.90 -6.74
CA GLU A 43 -19.96 9.37 -6.78
C GLU A 43 -20.55 9.99 -8.07
N ASN A 44 -21.13 9.17 -8.94
CA ASN A 44 -21.69 9.64 -10.20
C ASN A 44 -23.13 10.12 -10.00
N GLU A 45 -23.32 11.41 -9.65
CA GLU A 45 -24.66 12.01 -9.52
C GLU A 45 -25.57 11.69 -10.72
N GLY A 46 -26.72 11.08 -10.42
CA GLY A 46 -27.74 10.74 -11.41
C GLY A 46 -27.52 9.42 -12.16
N VAL A 47 -26.46 8.66 -11.85
CA VAL A 47 -26.25 7.29 -12.33
C VAL A 47 -26.39 6.33 -11.14
N ILE A 48 -27.25 5.33 -11.28
CA ILE A 48 -27.42 4.29 -10.25
C ILE A 48 -26.25 3.30 -10.43
N VAL A 49 -25.51 3.05 -9.32
CA VAL A 49 -24.45 2.05 -9.32
C VAL A 49 -25.01 0.67 -9.66
N ASN A 50 -24.42 0.02 -10.61
CA ASN A 50 -24.71 -1.35 -11.00
C ASN A 50 -23.41 -2.12 -11.27
N LYS A 51 -22.89 -2.74 -10.22
CA LYS A 51 -21.62 -3.48 -10.27
C LYS A 51 -21.66 -4.66 -11.27
N GLU A 52 -22.80 -5.31 -11.43
CA GLU A 52 -22.94 -6.40 -12.41
C GLU A 52 -22.80 -5.89 -13.86
N GLU A 53 -23.47 -4.77 -14.14
CA GLU A 53 -23.36 -4.13 -15.47
C GLU A 53 -21.96 -3.57 -15.70
N ALA A 54 -21.34 -2.97 -14.69
CA ALA A 54 -19.95 -2.53 -14.73
C ALA A 54 -19.01 -3.69 -15.08
N ALA A 55 -19.09 -4.81 -14.36
CA ALA A 55 -18.30 -6.00 -14.63
C ALA A 55 -18.45 -6.52 -16.06
N ARG A 56 -19.69 -6.54 -16.56
CA ARG A 56 -19.98 -6.96 -17.94
C ARG A 56 -19.27 -6.09 -18.96
N TYR A 57 -19.34 -4.76 -18.82
CA TYR A 57 -18.72 -3.85 -19.79
C TYR A 57 -17.20 -3.76 -19.61
N TYR A 58 -16.66 -3.85 -18.37
CA TYR A 58 -15.23 -4.03 -18.17
C TYR A 58 -14.70 -5.28 -18.85
N LYS A 59 -15.42 -6.42 -18.72
CA LYS A 59 -15.05 -7.66 -19.42
C LYS A 59 -15.05 -7.45 -20.93
N MET A 60 -16.09 -6.85 -21.49
CA MET A 60 -16.18 -6.60 -22.93
C MET A 60 -15.03 -5.74 -23.45
N ALA A 61 -14.63 -4.70 -22.70
CA ALA A 61 -13.49 -3.86 -23.04
C ALA A 61 -12.16 -4.60 -22.86
N ALA A 62 -12.01 -5.37 -21.76
CA ALA A 62 -10.82 -6.16 -21.48
C ALA A 62 -10.54 -7.19 -22.56
N ASP A 63 -11.56 -7.94 -22.98
CA ASP A 63 -11.46 -8.94 -24.05
C ASP A 63 -11.06 -8.32 -25.41
N ARG A 64 -11.27 -7.00 -25.57
CA ARG A 64 -10.84 -6.20 -26.73
C ARG A 64 -9.51 -5.48 -26.54
N GLY A 65 -8.81 -5.78 -25.45
CA GLY A 65 -7.46 -5.29 -25.24
C GLY A 65 -7.31 -4.02 -24.42
N HIS A 66 -8.39 -3.46 -23.87
CA HIS A 66 -8.33 -2.24 -23.04
C HIS A 66 -7.68 -2.53 -21.68
N VAL A 67 -6.48 -2.01 -21.48
CA VAL A 67 -5.60 -2.36 -20.36
C VAL A 67 -6.19 -2.01 -18.98
N LYS A 68 -6.77 -0.82 -18.84
CA LYS A 68 -7.41 -0.42 -17.59
C LYS A 68 -8.65 -1.26 -17.27
N ALA A 69 -9.39 -1.69 -18.30
CA ALA A 69 -10.53 -2.57 -18.11
C ALA A 69 -10.11 -3.99 -17.69
N MET A 70 -8.99 -4.50 -18.19
CA MET A 70 -8.40 -5.76 -17.71
C MET A 70 -8.12 -5.68 -16.21
N PHE A 71 -7.48 -4.60 -15.75
CA PHE A 71 -7.21 -4.40 -14.34
C PHE A 71 -8.50 -4.32 -13.51
N ASN A 72 -9.45 -3.46 -13.90
CA ASN A 72 -10.69 -3.26 -13.15
C ASN A 72 -11.54 -4.54 -13.10
N TYR A 73 -11.64 -5.27 -14.22
CA TYR A 73 -12.35 -6.55 -14.23
C TYR A 73 -11.67 -7.60 -13.36
N GLY A 74 -10.33 -7.67 -13.41
CA GLY A 74 -9.54 -8.50 -12.50
C GLY A 74 -9.78 -8.14 -11.03
N PHE A 75 -9.85 -6.85 -10.71
CA PHE A 75 -10.13 -6.35 -9.36
C PHE A 75 -11.54 -6.75 -8.88
N MET A 76 -12.55 -6.62 -9.73
CA MET A 76 -13.92 -7.05 -9.41
C MET A 76 -14.00 -8.56 -9.16
N LEU A 77 -13.28 -9.36 -9.95
CA LEU A 77 -13.17 -10.83 -9.76
C LEU A 77 -12.48 -11.20 -8.45
N ASP A 78 -11.44 -10.45 -8.08
CA ASP A 78 -10.64 -10.69 -6.89
C ASP A 78 -11.39 -10.35 -5.59
N ASN A 79 -12.29 -9.37 -5.64
CA ASN A 79 -13.09 -8.92 -4.49
C ASN A 79 -14.55 -9.44 -4.49
N GLY A 80 -14.99 -10.10 -5.56
CA GLY A 80 -16.38 -10.53 -5.70
C GLY A 80 -17.36 -9.37 -5.87
N GLU A 81 -16.94 -8.27 -6.52
CA GLU A 81 -17.76 -7.09 -6.72
C GLU A 81 -18.62 -7.20 -8.00
N GLY A 82 -19.95 -7.30 -7.85
CA GLY A 82 -20.89 -7.44 -8.97
C GLY A 82 -20.85 -8.78 -9.69
N LEU A 83 -20.01 -9.71 -9.23
CA LEU A 83 -19.89 -11.08 -9.73
C LEU A 83 -19.25 -11.97 -8.65
N PRO A 84 -19.40 -13.31 -8.74
CA PRO A 84 -18.74 -14.21 -7.81
C PRO A 84 -17.22 -14.06 -7.81
N LEU A 85 -16.62 -14.09 -6.61
CA LEU A 85 -15.17 -14.10 -6.43
C LEU A 85 -14.54 -15.23 -7.26
N ASN A 86 -13.47 -14.91 -7.99
CA ASN A 86 -12.72 -15.87 -8.78
C ASN A 86 -11.26 -15.44 -8.95
N SER A 87 -10.42 -15.86 -8.02
CA SER A 87 -9.00 -15.47 -7.98
C SER A 87 -8.22 -16.01 -9.19
N GLU A 88 -8.61 -17.16 -9.77
CA GLU A 88 -7.96 -17.69 -10.97
C GLU A 88 -8.17 -16.76 -12.18
N LYS A 89 -9.41 -16.33 -12.41
CA LYS A 89 -9.69 -15.35 -13.46
C LYS A 89 -9.11 -13.98 -13.15
N ALA A 90 -9.10 -13.56 -11.89
CA ALA A 90 -8.45 -12.32 -11.47
C ALA A 90 -6.97 -12.33 -11.83
N ALA A 91 -6.24 -13.41 -11.48
CA ALA A 91 -4.84 -13.60 -11.84
C ALA A 91 -4.60 -13.52 -13.35
N PHE A 92 -5.48 -14.16 -14.14
CA PHE A 92 -5.40 -14.10 -15.60
C PHE A 92 -5.50 -12.67 -16.14
N TYR A 93 -6.50 -11.89 -15.70
CA TYR A 93 -6.69 -10.51 -16.17
C TYR A 93 -5.64 -9.54 -15.62
N TYR A 94 -5.21 -9.73 -14.37
CA TYR A 94 -4.08 -8.95 -13.82
C TYR A 94 -2.80 -9.21 -14.61
N LYS A 95 -2.50 -10.49 -14.92
CA LYS A 95 -1.34 -10.82 -15.76
C LYS A 95 -1.40 -10.13 -17.11
N MET A 96 -2.54 -10.21 -17.79
CA MET A 96 -2.74 -9.55 -19.09
C MET A 96 -2.49 -8.04 -19.02
N ALA A 97 -3.02 -7.37 -17.98
CA ALA A 97 -2.82 -5.93 -17.77
C ALA A 97 -1.36 -5.61 -17.41
N ALA A 98 -0.74 -6.42 -16.54
CA ALA A 98 0.65 -6.28 -16.11
C ALA A 98 1.64 -6.42 -17.29
N ASP A 99 1.45 -7.42 -18.14
CA ASP A 99 2.27 -7.65 -19.33
C ASP A 99 2.15 -6.49 -20.36
N LYS A 100 1.04 -5.73 -20.29
CA LYS A 100 0.83 -4.48 -21.06
C LYS A 100 1.29 -3.22 -20.30
N GLY A 101 1.95 -3.37 -19.17
CA GLY A 101 2.57 -2.26 -18.46
C GLY A 101 1.73 -1.58 -17.37
N HIS A 102 0.57 -2.13 -17.01
CA HIS A 102 -0.28 -1.57 -15.96
C HIS A 102 0.32 -1.81 -14.57
N VAL A 103 0.75 -0.74 -13.92
CA VAL A 103 1.56 -0.81 -12.68
C VAL A 103 0.83 -1.47 -11.52
N LYS A 104 -0.42 -1.06 -11.26
CA LYS A 104 -1.22 -1.69 -10.18
C LYS A 104 -1.53 -3.17 -10.46
N ALA A 105 -1.64 -3.56 -11.72
CA ALA A 105 -1.81 -4.96 -12.08
C ALA A 105 -0.54 -5.79 -11.84
N MET A 106 0.65 -5.20 -12.05
CA MET A 106 1.91 -5.85 -11.69
C MET A 106 1.99 -6.13 -10.19
N LEU A 107 1.61 -5.14 -9.35
CA LEU A 107 1.53 -5.32 -7.90
C LEU A 107 0.56 -6.45 -7.53
N ASN A 108 -0.69 -6.39 -8.01
CA ASN A 108 -1.72 -7.36 -7.63
C ASN A 108 -1.40 -8.77 -8.13
N TYR A 109 -0.92 -8.90 -9.36
CA TYR A 109 -0.48 -10.21 -9.85
C TYR A 109 0.71 -10.75 -9.07
N GLY A 110 1.65 -9.90 -8.71
CA GLY A 110 2.76 -10.23 -7.81
C GLY A 110 2.28 -10.74 -6.46
N LEU A 111 1.26 -10.12 -5.86
CA LEU A 111 0.64 -10.56 -4.60
C LEU A 111 0.00 -11.95 -4.74
N LEU A 112 -0.76 -12.19 -5.81
CA LEU A 112 -1.36 -13.51 -6.07
C LEU A 112 -0.30 -14.59 -6.26
N LEU A 113 0.77 -14.32 -7.00
CA LEU A 113 1.91 -15.22 -7.17
C LEU A 113 2.64 -15.49 -5.85
N PHE A 114 2.81 -14.46 -5.01
CA PHE A 114 3.50 -14.60 -3.72
C PHE A 114 2.72 -15.50 -2.76
N LYS A 115 1.39 -15.35 -2.74
CA LYS A 115 0.49 -16.11 -1.85
C LYS A 115 0.06 -17.46 -2.43
N GLY A 116 0.08 -17.64 -3.76
CA GLY A 116 -0.49 -18.79 -4.44
C GLY A 116 -2.03 -18.74 -4.50
N GLU A 117 -2.61 -17.55 -4.58
CA GLU A 117 -4.06 -17.34 -4.66
C GLU A 117 -4.50 -17.27 -6.13
N GLY A 118 -5.35 -18.21 -6.57
CA GLY A 118 -5.80 -18.30 -7.95
C GLY A 118 -4.73 -18.66 -8.99
N VAL A 119 -3.50 -18.83 -8.56
CA VAL A 119 -2.34 -19.21 -9.37
C VAL A 119 -1.35 -19.98 -8.50
N ALA A 120 -0.56 -20.88 -9.08
CA ALA A 120 0.47 -21.59 -8.35
C ALA A 120 1.48 -20.59 -7.75
N MET A 121 1.80 -20.77 -6.46
CA MET A 121 2.77 -19.92 -5.77
C MET A 121 4.12 -19.90 -6.50
N ASN A 122 4.60 -18.71 -6.82
CA ASN A 122 5.87 -18.50 -7.49
C ASN A 122 6.53 -17.21 -7.03
N LYS A 123 7.27 -17.29 -5.91
CA LYS A 123 7.96 -16.12 -5.32
C LYS A 123 8.98 -15.49 -6.27
N LYS A 124 9.65 -16.27 -7.11
CA LYS A 124 10.60 -15.73 -8.11
C LYS A 124 9.90 -14.83 -9.14
N GLU A 125 8.75 -15.27 -9.63
CA GLU A 125 7.97 -14.49 -10.59
C GLU A 125 7.30 -13.29 -9.89
N ALA A 126 6.81 -13.44 -8.65
CA ALA A 126 6.31 -12.32 -7.83
C ALA A 126 7.37 -11.22 -7.69
N CYS A 127 8.60 -11.61 -7.34
CA CYS A 127 9.75 -10.70 -7.24
C CYS A 127 9.99 -9.92 -8.53
N ARG A 128 9.88 -10.58 -9.70
CA ARG A 128 10.01 -9.93 -11.01
C ARG A 128 8.93 -8.87 -11.24
N TYR A 129 7.66 -9.17 -10.94
CA TYR A 129 6.57 -8.21 -11.11
C TYR A 129 6.64 -7.07 -10.11
N TYR A 130 7.01 -7.31 -8.84
CA TYR A 130 7.24 -6.23 -7.87
C TYR A 130 8.36 -5.30 -8.33
N LYS A 131 9.49 -5.86 -8.81
CA LYS A 131 10.57 -5.03 -9.38
C LYS A 131 10.08 -4.19 -10.55
N MET A 132 9.33 -4.76 -11.49
CA MET A 132 8.81 -4.02 -12.64
C MET A 132 7.86 -2.87 -12.22
N ALA A 133 7.05 -3.07 -11.18
CA ALA A 133 6.16 -2.03 -10.66
C ALA A 133 6.93 -0.97 -9.85
N ALA A 134 7.91 -1.39 -9.05
CA ALA A 134 8.81 -0.51 -8.30
C ALA A 134 9.62 0.41 -9.21
N ASP A 135 10.19 -0.13 -10.30
CA ASP A 135 10.92 0.64 -11.32
C ASP A 135 10.02 1.68 -12.03
N LYS A 136 8.70 1.54 -11.92
CA LYS A 136 7.68 2.49 -12.41
C LYS A 136 7.13 3.42 -11.32
N GLY A 137 7.74 3.43 -10.14
CA GLY A 137 7.40 4.34 -9.05
C GLY A 137 6.27 3.86 -8.12
N ASN A 138 5.87 2.59 -8.17
CA ASN A 138 4.87 2.08 -7.23
C ASN A 138 5.49 1.81 -5.86
N ILE A 139 5.05 2.56 -4.86
CA ILE A 139 5.59 2.54 -3.49
C ILE A 139 5.39 1.18 -2.82
N ASP A 140 4.18 0.61 -2.89
CA ASP A 140 3.89 -0.72 -2.31
C ASP A 140 4.80 -1.80 -2.91
N SER A 141 5.09 -1.69 -4.19
CA SER A 141 5.98 -2.64 -4.87
C SER A 141 7.45 -2.42 -4.52
N MET A 142 7.87 -1.19 -4.22
CA MET A 142 9.20 -0.91 -3.67
C MET A 142 9.37 -1.57 -2.31
N PHE A 143 8.39 -1.44 -1.42
CA PHE A 143 8.37 -2.13 -0.14
C PHE A 143 8.43 -3.66 -0.31
N ASN A 144 7.53 -4.23 -1.12
CA ASN A 144 7.47 -5.68 -1.32
C ASN A 144 8.77 -6.22 -1.93
N TYR A 145 9.33 -5.53 -2.93
CA TYR A 145 10.60 -5.95 -3.54
C TYR A 145 11.77 -5.81 -2.57
N GLY A 146 11.84 -4.73 -1.80
CA GLY A 146 12.79 -4.54 -0.71
C GLY A 146 12.73 -5.69 0.31
N SER A 147 11.53 -6.05 0.75
CA SER A 147 11.32 -7.18 1.68
C SER A 147 11.77 -8.53 1.10
N MET A 148 11.53 -8.77 -0.19
CA MET A 148 11.99 -10.00 -0.84
C MET A 148 13.51 -10.07 -0.94
N LEU A 149 14.18 -8.95 -1.21
CA LEU A 149 15.64 -8.85 -1.22
C LEU A 149 16.22 -9.02 0.18
N ASP A 150 15.58 -8.43 1.19
CA ASP A 150 16.01 -8.50 2.59
C ASP A 150 15.95 -9.94 3.14
N LYS A 151 14.89 -10.69 2.82
CA LYS A 151 14.64 -12.05 3.30
C LYS A 151 15.17 -13.14 2.37
N GLY A 152 15.55 -12.83 1.16
CA GLY A 152 15.95 -13.83 0.16
C GLY A 152 14.76 -14.62 -0.40
N GLU A 153 13.58 -14.03 -0.48
CA GLU A 153 12.38 -14.70 -0.94
C GLU A 153 12.23 -14.61 -2.47
N GLY A 154 12.42 -15.73 -3.16
CA GLY A 154 12.36 -15.80 -4.63
C GLY A 154 13.55 -15.15 -5.35
N VAL A 155 14.45 -14.56 -4.61
CA VAL A 155 15.70 -13.93 -5.06
C VAL A 155 16.76 -14.14 -4.00
N GLY A 156 18.05 -14.04 -4.32
CA GLY A 156 19.11 -14.06 -3.31
C GLY A 156 19.03 -12.86 -2.36
N VAL A 157 19.44 -13.04 -1.10
CA VAL A 157 19.54 -11.93 -0.14
C VAL A 157 20.48 -10.85 -0.69
N ASP A 158 20.01 -9.60 -0.67
CA ASP A 158 20.77 -8.42 -1.09
C ASP A 158 20.35 -7.23 -0.20
N LYS A 159 21.02 -7.11 0.95
CA LYS A 159 20.71 -6.08 1.96
C LYS A 159 20.93 -4.65 1.44
N GLU A 160 21.94 -4.46 0.59
CA GLU A 160 22.22 -3.13 0.01
C GLU A 160 21.06 -2.67 -0.87
N LYS A 161 20.60 -3.53 -1.79
CA LYS A 161 19.44 -3.21 -2.61
C LYS A 161 18.17 -3.11 -1.81
N ALA A 162 17.96 -3.97 -0.80
CA ALA A 162 16.81 -3.87 0.09
C ALA A 162 16.74 -2.49 0.74
N CYS A 163 17.87 -2.02 1.28
CA CYS A 163 18.00 -0.69 1.87
C CYS A 163 17.62 0.43 0.89
N ILE A 164 18.09 0.36 -0.35
CA ILE A 164 17.78 1.33 -1.40
C ILE A 164 16.26 1.37 -1.67
N TYR A 165 15.62 0.22 -1.84
CA TYR A 165 14.18 0.16 -2.12
C TYR A 165 13.32 0.55 -0.93
N TYR A 166 13.72 0.20 0.30
CA TYR A 166 13.05 0.71 1.50
C TYR A 166 13.18 2.22 1.62
N LYS A 167 14.36 2.79 1.34
CA LYS A 167 14.54 4.24 1.32
C LYS A 167 13.63 4.91 0.29
N MET A 168 13.60 4.39 -0.94
CA MET A 168 12.73 4.93 -2.00
C MET A 168 11.24 4.89 -1.60
N ALA A 169 10.79 3.83 -0.97
CA ALA A 169 9.40 3.70 -0.49
C ALA A 169 9.14 4.62 0.72
N ALA A 170 10.11 4.75 1.63
CA ALA A 170 10.06 5.67 2.78
C ALA A 170 9.96 7.13 2.32
N ASP A 171 10.78 7.54 1.37
CA ASP A 171 10.75 8.87 0.74
C ASP A 171 9.42 9.10 -0.01
N GLY A 172 8.77 8.03 -0.46
CA GLY A 172 7.42 8.01 -1.03
C GLY A 172 6.29 8.05 0.00
N GLY A 173 6.60 8.02 1.29
CA GLY A 173 5.64 8.16 2.38
C GLY A 173 5.13 6.85 2.98
N ASP A 174 5.72 5.67 2.67
CA ASP A 174 5.33 4.40 3.30
C ASP A 174 5.89 4.24 4.71
N PRO A 175 5.04 4.18 5.77
CA PRO A 175 5.51 4.11 7.16
C PRO A 175 6.25 2.80 7.49
N ASN A 176 5.89 1.69 6.85
CA ASN A 176 6.57 0.41 7.07
C ASN A 176 7.98 0.43 6.48
N SER A 177 8.15 1.06 5.33
CA SER A 177 9.46 1.26 4.71
C SER A 177 10.32 2.24 5.51
N MET A 178 9.74 3.31 6.07
CA MET A 178 10.43 4.21 6.99
C MET A 178 10.99 3.44 8.19
N PHE A 179 10.19 2.56 8.79
CA PHE A 179 10.62 1.72 9.90
C PHE A 179 11.74 0.76 9.49
N ASN A 180 11.59 0.03 8.38
CA ASN A 180 12.58 -0.94 7.92
C ASN A 180 13.89 -0.25 7.54
N TYR A 181 13.83 0.89 6.85
CA TYR A 181 15.03 1.67 6.52
C TYR A 181 15.74 2.17 7.78
N ALA A 182 14.99 2.70 8.76
CA ALA A 182 15.54 3.11 10.05
C ALA A 182 16.21 1.94 10.78
N TRP A 183 15.60 0.76 10.74
CA TRP A 183 16.17 -0.46 11.33
C TRP A 183 17.49 -0.83 10.67
N MET A 184 17.57 -0.82 9.33
CA MET A 184 18.80 -1.10 8.58
C MET A 184 19.91 -0.09 8.92
N LEU A 185 19.59 1.20 9.00
CA LEU A 185 20.52 2.26 9.43
C LEU A 185 21.00 2.02 10.86
N SER A 186 20.12 1.64 11.79
CA SER A 186 20.48 1.41 13.19
C SER A 186 21.40 0.22 13.39
N LYS A 187 21.36 -0.76 12.47
CA LYS A 187 22.16 -1.98 12.53
C LYS A 187 23.40 -1.97 11.61
N GLY A 188 23.44 -1.04 10.66
CA GLY A 188 24.46 -1.06 9.60
C GLY A 188 24.29 -2.21 8.63
N GLU A 189 23.02 -2.64 8.39
CA GLU A 189 22.73 -3.75 7.47
C GLU A 189 22.47 -3.20 6.05
N GLY A 190 23.36 -3.50 5.11
CA GLY A 190 23.28 -3.05 3.73
C GLY A 190 23.55 -1.55 3.53
N VAL A 191 23.90 -0.84 4.60
CA VAL A 191 24.22 0.58 4.64
C VAL A 191 25.14 0.85 5.83
N GLU A 192 25.93 1.92 5.77
CA GLU A 192 26.71 2.36 6.93
C GLU A 192 25.79 2.74 8.11
N GLN A 193 26.17 2.31 9.31
CA GLN A 193 25.38 2.58 10.50
C GLN A 193 25.28 4.09 10.75
N ASN A 194 24.03 4.56 10.92
CA ASN A 194 23.74 5.97 11.20
C ASN A 194 22.55 6.09 12.15
N MET A 195 22.83 6.23 13.45
CA MET A 195 21.79 6.31 14.49
C MET A 195 20.98 7.62 14.43
N GLU A 196 21.58 8.72 14.01
CA GLU A 196 20.89 10.01 13.88
C GLU A 196 19.83 9.92 12.77
N GLU A 197 20.21 9.42 11.60
CA GLU A 197 19.28 9.21 10.49
C GLU A 197 18.24 8.13 10.81
N ALA A 198 18.62 7.06 11.53
CA ALA A 198 17.68 6.05 12.01
C ALA A 198 16.61 6.66 12.93
N CYS A 199 16.99 7.50 13.89
CA CYS A 199 16.07 8.24 14.74
C CYS A 199 15.08 9.08 13.94
N HIS A 200 15.58 9.80 12.93
CA HIS A 200 14.73 10.63 12.08
C HIS A 200 13.66 9.78 11.38
N TYR A 201 14.03 8.66 10.74
CA TYR A 201 13.06 7.79 10.06
C TYR A 201 12.16 7.01 11.02
N TYR A 202 12.64 6.60 12.20
CA TYR A 202 11.75 6.04 13.23
C TYR A 202 10.71 7.04 13.69
N LYS A 203 11.09 8.31 13.89
CA LYS A 203 10.14 9.38 14.22
C LYS A 203 9.11 9.56 13.10
N LEU A 204 9.57 9.66 11.84
CA LEU A 204 8.66 9.80 10.70
C LEU A 204 7.67 8.62 10.62
N ALA A 205 8.14 7.39 10.79
CA ALA A 205 7.28 6.20 10.79
C ALA A 205 6.25 6.27 11.93
N ALA A 206 6.68 6.66 13.14
CA ALA A 206 5.82 6.79 14.31
C ALA A 206 4.74 7.86 14.09
N ASP A 207 5.13 9.05 13.60
CA ASP A 207 4.22 10.16 13.30
C ASP A 207 3.21 9.81 12.19
N ASN A 208 3.53 8.83 11.33
CA ASN A 208 2.65 8.26 10.31
C ASN A 208 1.90 6.99 10.74
N GLY A 209 1.88 6.69 12.04
CA GLY A 209 1.01 5.66 12.60
C GLY A 209 1.61 4.24 12.65
N GLN A 210 2.90 4.06 12.36
CA GLN A 210 3.54 2.74 12.46
C GLN A 210 3.82 2.41 13.93
N VAL A 211 3.16 1.38 14.45
CA VAL A 211 3.10 1.07 15.89
C VAL A 211 4.45 0.63 16.48
N ASP A 212 5.18 -0.23 15.75
CA ASP A 212 6.52 -0.67 16.19
C ASP A 212 7.52 0.50 16.18
N ALA A 213 7.34 1.47 15.28
CA ALA A 213 8.14 2.68 15.25
C ALA A 213 7.84 3.59 16.46
N MET A 214 6.56 3.74 16.84
CA MET A 214 6.19 4.48 18.05
C MET A 214 6.86 3.88 19.28
N PHE A 215 6.82 2.56 19.42
CA PHE A 215 7.51 1.86 20.50
C PHE A 215 9.02 2.08 20.44
N THR A 216 9.63 1.83 19.29
CA THR A 216 11.09 1.93 19.12
C THR A 216 11.59 3.34 19.38
N PHE A 217 10.95 4.35 18.79
CA PHE A 217 11.31 5.74 18.97
C PHE A 217 11.09 6.21 20.42
N GLY A 218 9.98 5.78 21.04
CA GLY A 218 9.73 6.01 22.46
C GLY A 218 10.83 5.44 23.37
N MET A 219 11.33 4.24 23.06
CA MET A 219 12.44 3.62 23.78
C MET A 219 13.78 4.32 23.54
N MET A 220 14.02 4.82 22.31
CA MET A 220 15.21 5.63 22.03
C MET A 220 15.22 6.94 22.83
N LEU A 221 14.10 7.64 22.90
CA LEU A 221 13.93 8.83 23.71
C LEU A 221 14.08 8.55 25.22
N LEU A 222 13.62 7.39 25.68
CA LEU A 222 13.74 6.96 27.08
C LEU A 222 15.19 6.71 27.49
N LYS A 223 16.02 6.18 26.58
CA LYS A 223 17.40 5.78 26.84
C LYS A 223 18.43 6.83 26.43
N GLY A 224 18.07 7.77 25.58
CA GLY A 224 19.00 8.68 24.93
C GLY A 224 19.84 8.01 23.86
N ASP A 225 19.26 7.03 23.12
CA ASP A 225 19.95 6.18 22.16
C ASP A 225 19.90 6.83 20.76
N GLY A 226 21.00 7.48 20.37
CA GLY A 226 21.09 8.24 19.11
C GLY A 226 20.35 9.57 19.10
N ILE A 227 19.72 9.95 20.21
CA ILE A 227 18.97 11.19 20.39
C ILE A 227 19.05 11.63 21.86
N GLU A 228 18.88 12.92 22.14
CA GLU A 228 18.80 13.41 23.52
C GLU A 228 17.60 12.78 24.26
N MET A 229 17.83 12.36 25.51
CA MET A 229 16.81 11.75 26.34
C MET A 229 15.65 12.73 26.59
N ASN A 230 14.43 12.28 26.31
CA ASN A 230 13.22 13.08 26.52
C ASN A 230 12.09 12.19 27.09
N LEU A 231 11.97 12.15 28.41
CA LEU A 231 11.00 11.31 29.11
C LEU A 231 9.54 11.69 28.79
N LYS A 232 9.27 12.98 28.55
CA LYS A 232 7.92 13.45 28.23
C LYS A 232 7.47 12.93 26.85
N GLU A 233 8.34 13.06 25.87
CA GLU A 233 8.08 12.60 24.51
C GLU A 233 8.10 11.07 24.43
N ALA A 234 9.02 10.41 25.15
CA ALA A 234 9.05 8.96 25.31
C ALA A 234 7.70 8.41 25.81
N LYS A 235 7.15 9.03 26.89
CA LYS A 235 5.84 8.66 27.43
C LYS A 235 4.73 8.83 26.42
N TYR A 236 4.76 9.88 25.60
CA TYR A 236 3.77 10.12 24.55
C TYR A 236 3.76 8.97 23.53
N TYR A 237 4.91 8.65 22.91
CA TYR A 237 4.98 7.59 21.89
C TYR A 237 4.71 6.20 22.45
N LEU A 238 5.20 5.90 23.68
CA LEU A 238 4.88 4.63 24.33
C LEU A 238 3.40 4.50 24.64
N LYS A 239 2.73 5.61 25.00
CA LYS A 239 1.28 5.62 25.20
C LYS A 239 0.52 5.40 23.90
N GLU A 240 0.87 6.10 22.82
CA GLU A 240 0.25 5.90 21.50
C GLU A 240 0.40 4.46 21.00
N ALA A 241 1.58 3.85 21.17
CA ALA A 241 1.80 2.44 20.84
C ALA A 241 0.95 1.50 21.72
N SER A 242 0.89 1.78 23.03
CA SER A 242 0.07 1.02 23.99
C SER A 242 -1.41 1.07 23.66
N ASP A 243 -1.93 2.26 23.33
CA ASP A 243 -3.34 2.45 22.96
C ASP A 243 -3.71 1.69 21.66
N GLN A 244 -2.71 1.42 20.82
CA GLN A 244 -2.85 0.60 19.60
C GLN A 244 -2.53 -0.89 19.80
N GLY A 245 -2.34 -1.31 21.06
CA GLY A 245 -2.21 -2.73 21.42
C GLY A 245 -0.79 -3.28 21.47
N HIS A 246 0.26 -2.44 21.40
CA HIS A 246 1.64 -2.90 21.48
C HIS A 246 2.00 -3.33 22.93
N VAL A 247 2.17 -4.63 23.15
CA VAL A 247 2.32 -5.22 24.49
C VAL A 247 3.57 -4.71 25.22
N ASP A 248 4.72 -4.63 24.54
CA ASP A 248 5.96 -4.14 25.16
C ASP A 248 5.87 -2.66 25.52
N ALA A 249 5.08 -1.85 24.76
CA ALA A 249 4.83 -0.47 25.09
C ALA A 249 3.97 -0.35 26.36
N MET A 250 2.93 -1.19 26.52
CA MET A 250 2.12 -1.27 27.74
C MET A 250 2.99 -1.55 28.97
N PHE A 251 3.87 -2.56 28.87
CA PHE A 251 4.78 -2.95 29.95
C PHE A 251 5.74 -1.79 30.32
N ASN A 252 6.41 -1.20 29.32
CA ASN A 252 7.38 -0.13 29.57
C ASN A 252 6.70 1.15 30.10
N LEU A 253 5.48 1.46 29.64
CA LEU A 253 4.68 2.57 30.18
C LEU A 253 4.32 2.31 31.65
N GLY A 254 3.96 1.08 32.02
CA GLY A 254 3.72 0.66 33.42
C GLY A 254 4.94 0.92 34.31
N LEU A 255 6.12 0.50 33.87
CA LEU A 255 7.38 0.74 34.60
C LEU A 255 7.70 2.22 34.76
N MET A 256 7.45 3.03 33.71
CA MET A 256 7.66 4.48 33.80
C MET A 256 6.74 5.14 34.83
N LEU A 257 5.49 4.71 34.94
CA LEU A 257 4.52 5.24 35.86
C LEU A 257 4.87 4.86 37.32
N GLU A 258 5.24 3.61 37.55
CA GLU A 258 5.70 3.11 38.87
C GLU A 258 6.91 3.91 39.38
N ASN A 259 7.93 4.08 38.55
CA ASN A 259 9.14 4.82 38.91
C ASN A 259 8.86 6.30 39.16
N SER A 260 7.86 6.91 38.50
CA SER A 260 7.48 8.31 38.71
C SER A 260 6.79 8.54 40.06
N GLU A 261 6.09 7.56 40.61
CA GLU A 261 5.45 7.59 41.93
C GLU A 261 6.49 7.41 43.06
N VAL A 262 7.46 6.52 42.87
CA VAL A 262 8.54 6.31 43.85
C VAL A 262 9.38 7.58 44.04
N THR A 263 9.70 8.29 42.95
CA THR A 263 10.46 9.56 43.06
C THR A 263 9.68 10.68 43.70
N LYS A 264 8.36 10.77 43.55
CA LYS A 264 7.52 11.75 44.25
C LYS A 264 7.42 11.50 45.76
N ASN A 265 7.29 10.22 46.14
CA ASN A 265 7.18 9.84 47.54
C ASN A 265 8.50 10.06 48.33
N ASN A 266 9.67 9.94 47.66
CA ASN A 266 10.97 10.17 48.25
C ASN A 266 11.37 11.68 48.35
N GLN A 267 10.69 12.57 47.64
CA GLN A 267 10.91 14.04 47.73
C GLN A 267 9.95 14.75 48.71
N GLY A 268 8.97 14.03 49.24
CA GLY A 268 7.96 14.52 50.17
C GLY A 268 8.17 14.10 51.61
N SER A 269 9.26 13.40 51.91
CA SER A 269 9.75 13.05 53.27
C SER A 269 11.03 13.81 53.57
#